data_91d64e90c35c453f3f12f0346e60212f
#
_entry.id   91d64e90c35c453f3f12f0346e60212f
#
_cell.length_a   1.000
_cell.length_b   1.000
_cell.length_c   1.000
_cell.angle_alpha   90.00
_cell.angle_beta   90.00
_cell.angle_gamma   90.00
#
_symmetry.space_group_name_H-M   'P 1'
#
loop_
_entity.id
_entity.type
_entity.pdbx_description
1 polymer ?
#
loop_
_entity_poly.entity_id
_entity_poly.type
_entity_poly.pdbx_seq_one_letter_code
_entity_poly.pdbx_strand_id
1 'polypeptide(L)'
;MMSNYVLAWHSYDMNSTELDGNVIGVYESLAEAQHEMIMNMEETEDLYEGTQYITEKHEVSMKFTTPYGYAITYYVAINPNV
;
A
#
# COMPACT_ATOMS: atom_id res chain seq x y z
N MET A 1 -9.96 25.09 1.57
CA MET A 1 -9.08 24.35 0.67
C MET A 1 -9.27 22.87 0.85
N MET A 2 -9.49 22.13 -0.21
CA MET A 2 -9.68 20.68 -0.15
C MET A 2 -8.34 19.99 -0.23
N SER A 3 -8.16 18.97 0.62
CA SER A 3 -7.00 18.09 0.53
C SER A 3 -7.34 16.89 -0.33
N ASN A 4 -6.38 16.41 -1.09
CA ASN A 4 -6.49 15.13 -1.76
C ASN A 4 -5.64 14.10 -1.02
N TYR A 5 -6.10 12.87 -1.08
CA TYR A 5 -5.43 11.73 -0.48
C TYR A 5 -4.97 10.81 -1.60
N VAL A 6 -3.67 10.62 -1.71
CA VAL A 6 -3.06 9.84 -2.79
C VAL A 6 -2.70 8.47 -2.24
N LEU A 7 -3.28 7.42 -2.80
CA LEU A 7 -2.92 6.04 -2.49
C LEU A 7 -1.88 5.57 -3.51
N ALA A 8 -0.76 5.07 -3.01
CA ALA A 8 0.33 4.58 -3.85
C ALA A 8 0.92 3.31 -3.24
N TRP A 9 1.76 2.63 -4.01
CA TRP A 9 2.47 1.45 -3.55
C TRP A 9 3.92 1.45 -4.04
N HIS A 10 4.79 0.78 -3.27
CA HIS A 10 6.17 0.50 -3.64
C HIS A 10 6.48 -0.95 -3.33
N SER A 11 7.23 -1.61 -4.20
CA SER A 11 7.74 -2.95 -3.95
C SER A 11 9.26 -2.93 -3.80
N TYR A 12 9.76 -3.83 -2.96
CA TYR A 12 11.17 -3.90 -2.58
C TYR A 12 11.65 -5.35 -2.60
N ASP A 13 12.94 -5.54 -2.88
CA ASP A 13 13.59 -6.84 -2.73
C ASP A 13 14.16 -7.00 -1.31
N MET A 14 14.84 -8.14 -1.05
CA MET A 14 15.39 -8.46 0.26
C MET A 14 16.48 -7.47 0.72
N ASN A 15 17.06 -6.70 -0.20
CA ASN A 15 18.08 -5.70 0.11
C ASN A 15 17.48 -4.29 0.27
N SER A 16 16.16 -4.19 0.34
CA SER A 16 15.43 -2.92 0.37
C SER A 16 15.64 -2.06 -0.88
N THR A 17 16.01 -2.70 -1.98
CA THR A 17 16.09 -2.03 -3.27
C THR A 17 14.69 -1.92 -3.85
N GLU A 18 14.26 -0.71 -4.21
CA GLU A 18 12.95 -0.50 -4.82
C GLU A 18 12.90 -1.16 -6.20
N LEU A 19 11.92 -2.01 -6.40
CA LEU A 19 11.71 -2.70 -7.67
C LEU A 19 10.74 -1.95 -8.55
N ASP A 20 9.64 -1.44 -7.98
CA ASP A 20 8.59 -0.76 -8.73
C ASP A 20 7.75 0.08 -7.77
N GLY A 21 6.93 0.95 -8.34
CA GLY A 21 5.99 1.76 -7.57
C GLY A 21 5.10 2.55 -8.49
N ASN A 22 3.89 2.85 -8.01
CA ASN A 22 2.96 3.64 -8.80
C ASN A 22 1.84 4.22 -7.91
N VAL A 23 1.16 5.22 -8.43
CA VAL A 23 -0.05 5.76 -7.83
C VAL A 23 -1.22 4.87 -8.23
N ILE A 24 -2.04 4.49 -7.23
CA ILE A 24 -3.25 3.71 -7.46
C ILE A 24 -4.42 4.64 -7.73
N GLY A 25 -4.57 5.70 -6.95
CA GLY A 25 -5.66 6.63 -7.12
C GLY A 25 -5.54 7.86 -6.22
N VAL A 26 -6.41 8.82 -6.49
CA VAL A 26 -6.52 10.06 -5.72
C VAL A 26 -7.96 10.18 -5.23
N TYR A 27 -8.14 10.45 -3.94
CA TYR A 27 -9.44 10.43 -3.27
C TYR A 27 -9.68 11.73 -2.51
N GLU A 28 -10.93 12.11 -2.38
CA GLU A 28 -11.31 13.34 -1.68
C GLU A 28 -11.35 13.18 -0.16
N SER A 29 -11.45 11.95 0.33
CA SER A 29 -11.47 11.69 1.77
C SER A 29 -10.46 10.63 2.16
N LEU A 30 -9.97 10.75 3.41
CA LEU A 30 -9.08 9.74 3.97
C LEU A 30 -9.78 8.38 4.05
N ALA A 31 -11.07 8.36 4.39
CA ALA A 31 -11.82 7.12 4.51
C ALA A 31 -11.89 6.36 3.19
N GLU A 32 -12.08 7.05 2.07
CA GLU A 32 -12.06 6.42 0.75
C GLU A 32 -10.70 5.84 0.42
N ALA A 33 -9.63 6.61 0.65
CA ALA A 33 -8.27 6.16 0.40
C ALA A 33 -7.91 4.94 1.25
N GLN A 34 -8.31 4.96 2.53
CA GLN A 34 -8.09 3.82 3.44
C GLN A 34 -8.84 2.57 2.97
N HIS A 35 -10.09 2.73 2.56
CA HIS A 35 -10.89 1.62 2.05
C HIS A 35 -10.22 0.96 0.84
N GLU A 36 -9.77 1.77 -0.11
CA GLU A 36 -9.09 1.27 -1.30
C GLU A 36 -7.73 0.63 -0.95
N MET A 37 -7.02 1.18 0.02
CA MET A 37 -5.78 0.57 0.51
C MET A 37 -6.03 -0.82 1.09
N ILE A 38 -7.06 -0.96 1.90
CA ILE A 38 -7.45 -2.26 2.48
C ILE A 38 -7.80 -3.26 1.38
N MET A 39 -8.57 -2.84 0.39
CA MET A 39 -8.95 -3.72 -0.72
C MET A 39 -7.74 -4.18 -1.52
N ASN A 40 -6.78 -3.29 -1.78
CA ASN A 40 -5.54 -3.65 -2.48
C ASN A 40 -4.70 -4.64 -1.67
N MET A 41 -4.62 -4.43 -0.35
CA MET A 41 -3.90 -5.36 0.52
C MET A 41 -4.57 -6.73 0.53
N GLU A 42 -5.90 -6.80 0.61
CA GLU A 42 -6.64 -8.05 0.57
C GLU A 42 -6.42 -8.81 -0.74
N GLU A 43 -6.38 -8.11 -1.88
CA GLU A 43 -6.06 -8.72 -3.16
C GLU A 43 -4.65 -9.31 -3.16
N THR A 44 -3.68 -8.61 -2.56
CA THR A 44 -2.31 -9.11 -2.43
C THR A 44 -2.28 -10.36 -1.56
N GLU A 45 -2.98 -10.34 -0.42
CA GLU A 45 -3.07 -11.49 0.46
C GLU A 45 -3.69 -12.70 -0.25
N ASP A 46 -4.72 -12.48 -1.05
CA ASP A 46 -5.38 -13.55 -1.82
C ASP A 46 -4.45 -14.17 -2.85
N LEU A 47 -3.61 -13.38 -3.51
CA LEU A 47 -2.62 -13.88 -4.46
C LEU A 47 -1.59 -14.81 -3.81
N TYR A 48 -1.35 -14.63 -2.52
CA TYR A 48 -0.37 -15.41 -1.77
C TYR A 48 -1.03 -16.43 -0.83
N GLU A 49 -2.31 -16.73 -1.05
CA GLU A 49 -3.03 -17.74 -0.26
C GLU A 49 -2.28 -19.07 -0.30
N GLY A 50 -2.09 -19.68 0.87
CA GLY A 50 -1.33 -20.92 1.00
C GLY A 50 0.17 -20.74 1.12
N THR A 51 0.66 -19.48 1.05
CA THR A 51 2.06 -19.13 1.20
C THR A 51 2.23 -18.37 2.51
N GLN A 52 3.39 -18.48 3.15
CA GLN A 52 3.69 -17.71 4.34
C GLN A 52 3.96 -16.25 3.99
N TYR A 53 3.38 -15.35 4.76
CA TYR A 53 3.65 -13.92 4.66
C TYR A 53 3.41 -13.23 6.00
N ILE A 54 3.94 -12.02 6.13
CA ILE A 54 3.75 -11.18 7.31
C ILE A 54 3.14 -9.86 6.85
N THR A 55 2.18 -9.36 7.60
CA THR A 55 1.58 -8.05 7.33
C THR A 55 1.74 -7.11 8.50
N GLU A 56 1.92 -5.82 8.19
CA GLU A 56 1.86 -4.74 9.16
C GLU A 56 0.79 -3.77 8.65
N LYS A 57 -0.22 -3.50 9.46
CA LYS A 57 -1.36 -2.67 9.04
C LYS A 57 -1.49 -1.48 9.97
N HIS A 58 -1.35 -0.29 9.40
CA HIS A 58 -1.47 0.99 10.07
C HIS A 58 -2.52 1.85 9.39
N GLU A 59 -2.87 2.97 9.99
CA GLU A 59 -3.94 3.84 9.50
C GLU A 59 -3.72 4.33 8.07
N VAL A 60 -2.47 4.70 7.74
CA VAL A 60 -2.14 5.28 6.43
C VAL A 60 -1.08 4.48 5.67
N SER A 61 -0.75 3.30 6.14
CA SER A 61 0.19 2.42 5.44
C SER A 61 -0.04 0.97 5.80
N MET A 62 0.23 0.09 4.84
CA MET A 62 0.16 -1.36 5.04
C MET A 62 1.32 -2.00 4.32
N LYS A 63 2.03 -2.88 5.00
CA LYS A 63 3.18 -3.58 4.44
C LYS A 63 2.93 -5.08 4.42
N PHE A 64 3.29 -5.71 3.31
CA PHE A 64 3.22 -7.14 3.08
C PHE A 64 4.62 -7.65 2.79
N THR A 65 5.07 -8.68 3.50
CA THR A 65 6.43 -9.20 3.33
C THR A 65 6.39 -10.72 3.20
N THR A 66 7.09 -11.27 2.21
CA THR A 66 7.24 -12.71 2.06
C THR A 66 8.55 -13.18 2.70
N PRO A 67 8.66 -14.49 3.07
CA PRO A 67 9.93 -15.04 3.57
C PRO A 67 11.06 -14.99 2.56
N TYR A 68 10.75 -14.75 1.29
CA TYR A 68 11.73 -14.69 0.22
C TYR A 68 12.30 -13.28 0.02
N GLY A 69 11.94 -12.34 0.92
CA GLY A 69 12.49 -10.99 0.89
C GLY A 69 11.76 -10.00 -0.03
N TYR A 70 10.66 -10.41 -0.62
CA TYR A 70 9.81 -9.49 -1.37
C TYR A 70 8.90 -8.74 -0.41
N ALA A 71 8.81 -7.43 -0.56
CA ALA A 71 7.91 -6.61 0.23
C ALA A 71 7.16 -5.63 -0.66
N ILE A 72 5.91 -5.38 -0.33
CA ILE A 72 5.12 -4.31 -0.94
C ILE A 72 4.52 -3.46 0.16
N THR A 73 4.60 -2.14 -0.01
CA THR A 73 4.01 -1.18 0.93
C THR A 73 2.97 -0.36 0.19
N TYR A 74 1.75 -0.36 0.71
CA TYR A 74 0.70 0.56 0.30
C TYR A 74 0.68 1.73 1.29
N TYR A 75 0.53 2.94 0.80
CA TYR A 75 0.49 4.11 1.69
C TYR A 75 -0.40 5.21 1.13
N VAL A 76 -0.92 6.01 2.05
CA VAL A 76 -1.73 7.17 1.73
C VAL A 76 -0.95 8.43 2.08
N ALA A 77 -0.73 9.28 1.12
CA ALA A 77 -0.11 10.59 1.31
C ALA A 77 -1.16 11.68 1.18
N ILE A 78 -1.01 12.74 1.95
CA ILE A 78 -1.91 13.88 1.92
C ILE A 78 -1.29 14.97 1.05
N ASN A 79 -2.05 15.43 0.07
CA ASN A 79 -1.64 16.57 -0.75
C ASN A 79 -2.57 17.76 -0.45
N PRO A 80 -2.13 18.73 0.37
CA PRO A 80 -3.00 19.81 0.82
C PRO A 80 -3.19 20.95 -0.17
N ASN A 81 -2.52 20.94 -1.31
CA ASN A 81 -2.49 22.08 -2.24
C ASN A 81 -3.14 21.81 -3.58
N VAL A 82 -4.24 21.13 -3.56
CA VAL A 82 -4.97 20.83 -4.80
C VAL A 82 -6.37 21.37 -4.78
#